data_40804aeaae0a28768ba8f5e13194ef9b
#
_entry.id   40804aeaae0a28768ba8f5e13194ef9b
#
_cell.length_a   1.000
_cell.length_b   1.000
_cell.length_c   1.000
_cell.angle_alpha   90.00
_cell.angle_beta   90.00
_cell.angle_gamma   90.00
#
_symmetry.space_group_name_H-M   'P 1'
#
loop_
_entity.id
_entity.type
_entity.pdbx_description
1 polymer ?
#
loop_
_entity_poly.entity_id
_entity_poly.type
_entity_poly.pdbx_seq_one_letter_code
_entity_poly.pdbx_strand_id
1 'polypeptide(L)'
;KEGSKAGTLDLMGQMLEEGTSTMSKADYDEAIDMMGANVGLSWSGGSASSLSRYFSKTFELFSVALKNPAFPQAALDKLKQQTITGLKSSEKSASAIASRVNTALSYGKNTALGEFTTEESVKSITLDDIKAAYKNFITPSRSYLTFVGDITPSAAKQLAEKHFGNWTGTKLSLPTIPDVNNPAKSEINFVDVPTAVQAEINVGNLVNNPMNGKEYFPLLLANYILGGSANAKLFMNLREKHGFTYGSYSSLGSGRFQNLFNASAAVRTDKADSAVAEIVREILNMRDGKITAEELSTAKAAYNGSFALGMEDPARSARYASN
;
A
#
# COMPACT_ATOMS: atom_id res chain seq x y z
N LYS A 1 -4.21 2.88 15.30
CA LYS A 1 -3.24 3.93 15.61
C LYS A 1 -2.16 3.40 16.52
N GLU A 2 -0.89 3.60 16.16
CA GLU A 2 0.28 3.16 16.94
C GLU A 2 0.79 4.28 17.87
N GLY A 3 0.48 5.54 17.56
CA GLY A 3 0.80 6.71 18.37
C GLY A 3 2.31 6.93 18.54
N SER A 4 2.78 7.00 19.79
CA SER A 4 4.21 7.18 20.08
C SER A 4 5.10 5.99 19.65
N LYS A 5 4.49 4.89 19.23
CA LYS A 5 5.14 3.66 18.75
C LYS A 5 4.91 3.45 17.23
N ALA A 6 4.64 4.52 16.47
CA ALA A 6 4.45 4.42 15.03
C ALA A 6 5.65 3.74 14.34
N GLY A 7 5.36 2.75 13.50
CA GLY A 7 6.35 1.86 12.88
C GLY A 7 6.49 0.48 13.53
N THR A 8 5.78 0.21 14.64
CA THR A 8 5.83 -1.10 15.31
C THR A 8 5.33 -2.22 14.39
N LEU A 9 4.23 -2.01 13.66
CA LEU A 9 3.68 -3.02 12.76
C LEU A 9 4.62 -3.32 11.60
N ASP A 10 5.24 -2.30 11.02
CA ASP A 10 6.20 -2.49 9.94
C ASP A 10 7.45 -3.24 10.41
N LEU A 11 8.01 -2.86 11.56
CA LEU A 11 9.13 -3.58 12.17
C LEU A 11 8.74 -5.01 12.56
N MET A 12 7.55 -5.21 13.09
CA MET A 12 7.04 -6.56 13.41
C MET A 12 6.94 -7.41 12.14
N GLY A 13 6.42 -6.86 11.03
CA GLY A 13 6.39 -7.55 9.75
C GLY A 13 7.77 -7.96 9.26
N GLN A 14 8.75 -7.07 9.30
CA GLN A 14 10.14 -7.37 8.92
C GLN A 14 10.78 -8.42 9.86
N MET A 15 10.47 -8.37 11.13
CA MET A 15 10.97 -9.35 12.12
C MET A 15 10.44 -10.77 11.90
N LEU A 16 9.33 -10.97 11.18
CA LEU A 16 8.84 -12.31 10.80
C LEU A 16 9.80 -13.04 9.83
N GLU A 17 10.66 -12.30 9.14
CA GLU A 17 11.65 -12.82 8.20
C GLU A 17 13.04 -13.01 8.81
N GLU A 18 13.20 -12.75 10.10
CA GLU A 18 14.49 -12.84 10.81
C GLU A 18 14.73 -14.20 11.49
N GLY A 19 14.27 -15.27 10.82
CA GLY A 19 14.39 -16.66 11.28
C GLY A 19 13.21 -17.14 12.11
N THR A 20 13.25 -18.41 12.45
CA THR A 20 12.19 -19.09 13.21
C THR A 20 12.72 -19.60 14.55
N SER A 21 11.84 -20.10 15.41
CA SER A 21 12.24 -20.72 16.70
C SER A 21 13.15 -21.93 16.54
N THR A 22 13.24 -22.52 15.33
CA THR A 22 13.99 -23.76 15.05
C THR A 22 15.05 -23.62 13.96
N MET A 23 15.05 -22.49 13.23
CA MET A 23 16.01 -22.23 12.15
C MET A 23 16.55 -20.80 12.25
N SER A 24 17.87 -20.65 12.09
CA SER A 24 18.44 -19.32 11.90
C SER A 24 17.93 -18.67 10.62
N LYS A 25 18.07 -17.33 10.52
CA LYS A 25 17.75 -16.63 9.26
C LYS A 25 18.53 -17.21 8.07
N ALA A 26 19.82 -17.44 8.24
CA ALA A 26 20.68 -17.95 7.17
C ALA A 26 20.23 -19.33 6.67
N ASP A 27 19.95 -20.27 7.58
CA ASP A 27 19.49 -21.62 7.21
C ASP A 27 18.09 -21.56 6.57
N TYR A 28 17.24 -20.64 7.04
CA TYR A 28 15.89 -20.44 6.50
C TYR A 28 15.96 -19.89 5.07
N ASP A 29 16.74 -18.86 4.85
CA ASP A 29 16.94 -18.24 3.53
C ASP A 29 17.55 -19.26 2.55
N GLU A 30 18.58 -20.00 2.94
CA GLU A 30 19.20 -21.06 2.13
C GLU A 30 18.17 -22.15 1.74
N ALA A 31 17.34 -22.58 2.68
CA ALA A 31 16.31 -23.58 2.40
C ALA A 31 15.26 -23.10 1.37
N ILE A 32 14.91 -21.83 1.37
CA ILE A 32 14.03 -21.20 0.39
C ILE A 32 14.71 -21.09 -0.97
N ASP A 33 15.94 -20.58 -0.98
CA ASP A 33 16.72 -20.36 -2.21
C ASP A 33 17.02 -21.66 -2.96
N MET A 34 17.37 -22.74 -2.25
CA MET A 34 17.62 -24.06 -2.87
C MET A 34 16.40 -24.64 -3.57
N MET A 35 15.20 -24.23 -3.23
CA MET A 35 13.95 -24.64 -3.89
C MET A 35 13.54 -23.68 -5.02
N GLY A 36 14.25 -22.55 -5.22
CA GLY A 36 13.80 -21.47 -6.10
C GLY A 36 12.42 -20.95 -5.67
N ALA A 37 12.15 -20.96 -4.38
CA ALA A 37 10.90 -20.54 -3.80
C ALA A 37 10.94 -19.08 -3.37
N ASN A 38 9.77 -18.47 -3.17
CA ASN A 38 9.62 -17.18 -2.55
C ASN A 38 8.69 -17.29 -1.34
N VAL A 39 9.10 -16.75 -0.22
CA VAL A 39 8.28 -16.56 0.98
C VAL A 39 8.44 -15.13 1.42
N GLY A 40 7.33 -14.41 1.51
CA GLY A 40 7.29 -13.04 2.00
C GLY A 40 6.27 -12.89 3.11
N LEU A 41 6.64 -12.21 4.18
CA LEU A 41 5.80 -11.97 5.35
C LEU A 41 5.71 -10.49 5.66
N SER A 42 4.56 -10.05 6.13
CA SER A 42 4.32 -8.69 6.58
C SER A 42 3.34 -8.69 7.76
N TRP A 43 3.13 -7.54 8.37
CA TRP A 43 2.14 -7.40 9.43
C TRP A 43 0.69 -7.64 8.98
N SER A 44 0.41 -7.52 7.69
CA SER A 44 -0.93 -7.67 7.10
C SER A 44 -1.17 -9.03 6.46
N GLY A 45 -0.15 -9.87 6.37
CA GLY A 45 -0.24 -11.19 5.76
C GLY A 45 1.06 -11.66 5.15
N GLY A 46 1.00 -12.71 4.35
CA GLY A 46 2.16 -13.25 3.68
C GLY A 46 1.79 -14.06 2.45
N SER A 47 2.80 -14.45 1.69
CA SER A 47 2.67 -15.30 0.52
C SER A 47 3.81 -16.31 0.45
N ALA A 48 3.54 -17.45 -0.17
CA ALA A 48 4.55 -18.45 -0.47
C ALA A 48 4.31 -18.98 -1.89
N SER A 49 5.36 -19.05 -2.70
CA SER A 49 5.29 -19.58 -4.06
C SER A 49 6.50 -20.41 -4.41
N SER A 50 6.29 -21.49 -5.13
CA SER A 50 7.35 -22.36 -5.64
C SER A 50 6.83 -23.27 -6.75
N LEU A 51 7.71 -24.04 -7.35
CA LEU A 51 7.28 -25.17 -8.19
C LEU A 51 6.47 -26.17 -7.36
N SER A 52 5.45 -26.80 -7.98
CA SER A 52 4.52 -27.73 -7.32
C SER A 52 5.26 -28.84 -6.54
N ARG A 53 6.37 -29.37 -7.07
CA ARG A 53 7.19 -30.40 -6.39
C ARG A 53 7.79 -29.96 -5.06
N TYR A 54 7.99 -28.66 -4.85
CA TYR A 54 8.56 -28.10 -3.63
C TYR A 54 7.49 -27.44 -2.73
N PHE A 55 6.27 -27.29 -3.23
CA PHE A 55 5.25 -26.46 -2.58
C PHE A 55 4.92 -26.92 -1.14
N SER A 56 4.85 -28.24 -0.89
CA SER A 56 4.60 -28.74 0.46
C SER A 56 5.67 -28.28 1.46
N LYS A 57 6.95 -28.27 1.06
CA LYS A 57 8.06 -27.85 1.92
C LYS A 57 8.10 -26.32 2.05
N THR A 58 7.86 -25.59 0.97
CA THR A 58 7.76 -24.13 0.99
C THR A 58 6.62 -23.68 1.90
N PHE A 59 5.46 -24.33 1.83
CA PHE A 59 4.31 -24.01 2.69
C PHE A 59 4.56 -24.34 4.16
N GLU A 60 5.31 -25.41 4.45
CA GLU A 60 5.77 -25.73 5.80
C GLU A 60 6.63 -24.59 6.35
N LEU A 61 7.66 -24.16 5.60
CA LEU A 61 8.54 -23.06 6.01
C LEU A 61 7.77 -21.75 6.23
N PHE A 62 6.88 -21.40 5.30
CA PHE A 62 5.97 -20.27 5.44
C PHE A 62 5.15 -20.34 6.73
N SER A 63 4.57 -21.50 7.01
CA SER A 63 3.72 -21.69 8.20
C SER A 63 4.51 -21.62 9.50
N VAL A 64 5.75 -22.10 9.51
CA VAL A 64 6.63 -22.03 10.69
C VAL A 64 7.08 -20.61 10.94
N ALA A 65 7.51 -19.88 9.90
CA ALA A 65 7.91 -18.47 10.04
C ALA A 65 6.76 -17.59 10.51
N LEU A 66 5.55 -17.81 9.99
CA LEU A 66 4.36 -17.06 10.41
C LEU A 66 3.96 -17.35 11.86
N LYS A 67 4.02 -18.62 12.31
CA LYS A 67 3.51 -19.04 13.64
C LYS A 67 4.56 -19.01 14.75
N ASN A 68 5.82 -19.21 14.41
CA ASN A 68 6.90 -19.39 15.37
C ASN A 68 8.14 -18.54 14.99
N PRO A 69 7.99 -17.23 14.80
CA PRO A 69 9.14 -16.37 14.52
C PRO A 69 10.09 -16.30 15.71
N ALA A 70 11.39 -16.15 15.43
CA ALA A 70 12.43 -16.11 16.47
C ALA A 70 12.47 -14.79 17.25
N PHE A 71 12.20 -13.68 16.60
CA PHE A 71 12.29 -12.31 17.14
C PHE A 71 13.61 -12.02 17.87
N PRO A 72 14.79 -12.19 17.23
CA PRO A 72 16.07 -11.94 17.88
C PRO A 72 16.28 -10.42 18.10
N GLN A 73 16.72 -10.04 19.33
CA GLN A 73 16.97 -8.64 19.68
C GLN A 73 17.93 -7.94 18.72
N ALA A 74 19.02 -8.62 18.32
CA ALA A 74 20.00 -8.05 17.40
C ALA A 74 19.41 -7.70 16.01
N ALA A 75 18.43 -8.47 15.53
CA ALA A 75 17.73 -8.17 14.30
C ALA A 75 16.84 -6.91 14.46
N LEU A 76 16.12 -6.79 15.58
CA LEU A 76 15.35 -5.58 15.84
C LEU A 76 16.25 -4.33 15.89
N ASP A 77 17.38 -4.40 16.56
CA ASP A 77 18.33 -3.28 16.65
C ASP A 77 18.85 -2.88 15.26
N LYS A 78 19.19 -3.86 14.42
CA LYS A 78 19.60 -3.64 13.03
C LYS A 78 18.50 -3.01 12.20
N LEU A 79 17.28 -3.54 12.24
CA LEU A 79 16.13 -3.03 11.49
C LEU A 79 15.76 -1.61 11.92
N LYS A 80 15.83 -1.30 13.22
CA LYS A 80 15.64 0.07 13.73
C LYS A 80 16.66 1.03 13.14
N GLN A 81 17.93 0.66 13.10
CA GLN A 81 18.98 1.50 12.50
C GLN A 81 18.78 1.71 11.00
N GLN A 82 18.39 0.67 10.28
CA GLN A 82 18.05 0.76 8.85
C GLN A 82 16.86 1.69 8.61
N THR A 83 15.80 1.56 9.42
CA THR A 83 14.62 2.41 9.35
C THR A 83 14.97 3.87 9.63
N ILE A 84 15.75 4.16 10.67
CA ILE A 84 16.20 5.51 11.00
C ILE A 84 17.05 6.10 9.87
N THR A 85 17.94 5.31 9.27
CA THR A 85 18.73 5.75 8.12
C THR A 85 17.85 6.09 6.93
N GLY A 86 16.84 5.26 6.64
CA GLY A 86 15.84 5.52 5.61
C GLY A 86 15.04 6.79 5.86
N LEU A 87 14.60 7.02 7.10
CA LEU A 87 13.89 8.25 7.49
C LEU A 87 14.75 9.49 7.25
N LYS A 88 16.01 9.49 7.68
CA LYS A 88 16.95 10.59 7.45
C LYS A 88 17.23 10.86 5.97
N SER A 89 17.27 9.83 5.14
CA SER A 89 17.36 9.97 3.69
C SER A 89 16.10 10.61 3.12
N SER A 90 14.92 10.19 3.60
CA SER A 90 13.62 10.70 3.16
C SER A 90 13.39 12.17 3.53
N GLU A 91 14.02 12.68 4.59
CA GLU A 91 13.97 14.10 4.98
C GLU A 91 14.61 15.03 3.94
N LYS A 92 15.42 14.51 3.04
CA LYS A 92 16.07 15.26 1.94
C LYS A 92 15.31 15.13 0.61
N SER A 93 14.28 14.32 0.55
CA SER A 93 13.48 14.04 -0.65
C SER A 93 12.23 14.89 -0.66
N ALA A 94 12.11 15.82 -1.61
CA ALA A 94 10.92 16.64 -1.76
C ALA A 94 9.65 15.80 -1.96
N SER A 95 9.71 14.71 -2.73
CA SER A 95 8.56 13.84 -2.97
C SER A 95 8.15 13.07 -1.71
N ALA A 96 9.11 12.59 -0.89
CA ALA A 96 8.80 11.92 0.37
C ALA A 96 8.18 12.89 1.39
N ILE A 97 8.70 14.12 1.46
CA ILE A 97 8.15 15.19 2.30
C ILE A 97 6.72 15.51 1.84
N ALA A 98 6.51 15.75 0.54
CA ALA A 98 5.21 16.07 -0.02
C ALA A 98 4.17 14.97 0.25
N SER A 99 4.54 13.70 0.05
CA SER A 99 3.66 12.55 0.32
C SER A 99 3.26 12.47 1.80
N ARG A 100 4.23 12.60 2.70
CA ARG A 100 3.98 12.56 4.15
C ARG A 100 3.10 13.71 4.62
N VAL A 101 3.39 14.92 4.15
CA VAL A 101 2.61 16.11 4.49
C VAL A 101 1.19 16.00 3.94
N ASN A 102 1.03 15.59 2.67
CA ASN A 102 -0.27 15.40 2.05
C ASN A 102 -1.13 14.38 2.84
N THR A 103 -0.56 13.25 3.22
CA THR A 103 -1.25 12.22 4.03
C THR A 103 -1.64 12.76 5.42
N ALA A 104 -0.71 13.43 6.10
CA ALA A 104 -0.95 13.97 7.44
C ALA A 104 -1.97 15.10 7.46
N LEU A 105 -1.99 15.96 6.44
CA LEU A 105 -2.98 17.03 6.30
C LEU A 105 -4.36 16.48 5.94
N SER A 106 -4.42 15.49 5.03
CA SER A 106 -5.67 14.90 4.58
C SER A 106 -6.37 14.09 5.68
N TYR A 107 -5.66 13.19 6.34
CA TYR A 107 -6.24 12.29 7.34
C TYR A 107 -6.08 12.79 8.79
N GLY A 108 -5.27 13.81 9.01
CA GLY A 108 -4.90 14.28 10.35
C GLY A 108 -3.84 13.39 11.01
N LYS A 109 -2.72 13.98 11.43
CA LYS A 109 -1.58 13.29 12.06
C LYS A 109 -1.91 12.46 13.31
N ASN A 110 -3.09 12.66 13.88
CA ASN A 110 -3.57 11.97 15.07
C ASN A 110 -4.52 10.80 14.76
N THR A 111 -4.69 10.43 13.49
CA THR A 111 -5.48 9.27 13.05
C THR A 111 -4.58 8.09 12.69
N ALA A 112 -5.15 6.91 12.52
CA ALA A 112 -4.40 5.74 12.07
C ALA A 112 -3.94 5.83 10.62
N LEU A 113 -4.61 6.65 9.79
CA LEU A 113 -4.29 6.82 8.38
C LEU A 113 -3.34 8.00 8.12
N GLY A 114 -3.25 8.96 9.05
CA GLY A 114 -2.43 10.14 8.90
C GLY A 114 -1.19 10.18 9.80
N GLU A 115 -1.04 9.23 10.75
CA GLU A 115 0.18 9.11 11.54
C GLU A 115 1.35 8.60 10.68
N PHE A 116 2.54 8.96 11.04
CA PHE A 116 3.75 8.53 10.34
C PHE A 116 4.88 8.19 11.31
N THR A 117 5.76 7.31 10.87
CA THR A 117 6.93 6.86 11.62
C THR A 117 7.95 7.98 11.75
N THR A 118 8.50 8.18 12.94
CA THR A 118 9.57 9.13 13.24
C THR A 118 10.78 8.43 13.84
N GLU A 119 11.92 9.11 13.88
CA GLU A 119 13.12 8.60 14.52
C GLU A 119 12.86 8.29 16.01
N GLU A 120 12.13 9.18 16.70
CA GLU A 120 11.76 9.01 18.11
C GLU A 120 10.84 7.82 18.32
N SER A 121 9.82 7.65 17.46
CA SER A 121 8.92 6.50 17.57
C SER A 121 9.68 5.18 17.38
N VAL A 122 10.54 5.09 16.34
CA VAL A 122 11.37 3.91 16.07
C VAL A 122 12.30 3.60 17.26
N LYS A 123 12.99 4.61 17.79
CA LYS A 123 13.88 4.42 18.96
C LYS A 123 13.14 3.89 20.16
N SER A 124 11.89 4.30 20.36
CA SER A 124 11.08 3.92 21.53
C SER A 124 10.51 2.49 21.45
N ILE A 125 10.48 1.86 20.25
CA ILE A 125 9.95 0.51 20.06
C ILE A 125 10.84 -0.51 20.72
N THR A 126 10.25 -1.41 21.51
CA THR A 126 10.92 -2.51 22.21
C THR A 126 10.55 -3.86 21.60
N LEU A 127 11.30 -4.90 21.96
CA LEU A 127 10.98 -6.27 21.53
C LEU A 127 9.62 -6.73 22.09
N ASP A 128 9.23 -6.25 23.27
CA ASP A 128 7.92 -6.56 23.85
C ASP A 128 6.79 -5.90 23.06
N ASP A 129 6.98 -4.69 22.52
CA ASP A 129 6.02 -4.05 21.62
C ASP A 129 5.85 -4.90 20.34
N ILE A 130 6.93 -5.40 19.76
CA ILE A 130 6.90 -6.30 18.58
C ILE A 130 6.12 -7.58 18.90
N LYS A 131 6.43 -8.25 20.01
CA LYS A 131 5.73 -9.48 20.42
C LYS A 131 4.25 -9.22 20.71
N ALA A 132 3.92 -8.09 21.32
CA ALA A 132 2.52 -7.70 21.57
C ALA A 132 1.77 -7.42 20.26
N ALA A 133 2.39 -6.71 19.31
CA ALA A 133 1.84 -6.49 17.99
C ALA A 133 1.60 -7.81 17.25
N TYR A 134 2.59 -8.71 17.24
CA TYR A 134 2.48 -10.04 16.64
C TYR A 134 1.28 -10.81 17.21
N LYS A 135 1.19 -10.93 18.53
CA LYS A 135 0.08 -11.62 19.22
C LYS A 135 -1.29 -11.05 18.87
N ASN A 136 -1.35 -9.75 18.67
CA ASN A 136 -2.60 -9.04 18.39
C ASN A 136 -3.00 -9.07 16.90
N PHE A 137 -2.05 -9.02 15.97
CA PHE A 137 -2.34 -8.86 14.56
C PHE A 137 -2.21 -10.14 13.74
N ILE A 138 -1.31 -11.05 14.10
CA ILE A 138 -1.12 -12.34 13.42
C ILE A 138 -1.95 -13.41 14.15
N THR A 139 -3.19 -13.61 13.72
CA THR A 139 -4.17 -14.49 14.39
C THR A 139 -5.10 -15.15 13.37
N PRO A 140 -5.49 -16.43 13.59
CA PRO A 140 -6.38 -17.16 12.66
C PRO A 140 -7.74 -16.49 12.48
N SER A 141 -8.25 -15.77 13.50
CA SER A 141 -9.55 -15.10 13.42
C SER A 141 -9.61 -13.93 12.42
N ARG A 142 -8.46 -13.51 11.87
CA ARG A 142 -8.31 -12.43 10.90
C ARG A 142 -7.66 -12.88 9.60
N SER A 143 -7.43 -14.18 9.46
CA SER A 143 -6.67 -14.72 8.34
C SER A 143 -7.59 -15.45 7.35
N TYR A 144 -7.33 -15.22 6.07
CA TYR A 144 -7.85 -16.00 4.97
C TYR A 144 -6.66 -16.71 4.31
N LEU A 145 -6.81 -17.99 4.00
CA LEU A 145 -5.80 -18.77 3.31
C LEU A 145 -6.32 -19.13 1.93
N THR A 146 -5.59 -18.72 0.90
CA THR A 146 -5.95 -18.96 -0.48
C THR A 146 -4.85 -19.75 -1.17
N PHE A 147 -5.21 -20.82 -1.86
CA PHE A 147 -4.30 -21.62 -2.67
C PHE A 147 -4.61 -21.39 -4.15
N VAL A 148 -3.54 -21.18 -4.93
CA VAL A 148 -3.65 -20.97 -6.38
C VAL A 148 -2.52 -21.74 -7.07
N GLY A 149 -2.84 -22.52 -8.10
CA GLY A 149 -1.86 -23.27 -8.87
C GLY A 149 -2.26 -24.73 -9.11
N ASP A 150 -1.29 -25.54 -9.47
CA ASP A 150 -1.46 -26.98 -9.71
C ASP A 150 -1.53 -27.73 -8.37
N ILE A 151 -2.67 -27.63 -7.71
CA ILE A 151 -2.99 -28.27 -6.44
C ILE A 151 -4.46 -28.64 -6.39
N THR A 152 -4.77 -29.89 -5.97
CA THR A 152 -6.17 -30.27 -5.80
C THR A 152 -6.79 -29.69 -4.54
N PRO A 153 -8.11 -29.42 -4.49
CA PRO A 153 -8.78 -28.95 -3.29
C PRO A 153 -8.53 -29.83 -2.05
N SER A 154 -8.47 -31.16 -2.25
CA SER A 154 -8.17 -32.10 -1.16
C SER A 154 -6.77 -31.92 -0.62
N ALA A 155 -5.75 -31.78 -1.48
CA ALA A 155 -4.37 -31.56 -1.06
C ALA A 155 -4.20 -30.19 -0.37
N ALA A 156 -4.83 -29.15 -0.90
CA ALA A 156 -4.85 -27.82 -0.27
C ALA A 156 -5.45 -27.85 1.14
N LYS A 157 -6.60 -28.53 1.30
CA LYS A 157 -7.24 -28.72 2.60
C LYS A 157 -6.33 -29.47 3.58
N GLN A 158 -5.71 -30.57 3.15
CA GLN A 158 -4.79 -31.34 4.00
C GLN A 158 -3.58 -30.52 4.45
N LEU A 159 -2.99 -29.71 3.55
CA LEU A 159 -1.90 -28.80 3.91
C LEU A 159 -2.36 -27.74 4.91
N ALA A 160 -3.52 -27.13 4.68
CA ALA A 160 -4.09 -26.14 5.60
C ALA A 160 -4.33 -26.74 6.99
N GLU A 161 -4.97 -27.90 7.07
CA GLU A 161 -5.27 -28.61 8.33
C GLU A 161 -3.98 -29.03 9.05
N LYS A 162 -3.00 -29.58 8.31
CA LYS A 162 -1.72 -30.01 8.87
C LYS A 162 -0.96 -28.84 9.51
N HIS A 163 -0.91 -27.69 8.86
CA HIS A 163 -0.05 -26.59 9.28
C HIS A 163 -0.76 -25.51 10.10
N PHE A 164 -2.08 -25.34 9.94
CA PHE A 164 -2.87 -24.32 10.62
C PHE A 164 -4.06 -24.85 11.43
N GLY A 165 -4.40 -26.14 11.36
CA GLY A 165 -5.57 -26.68 12.03
C GLY A 165 -5.58 -26.53 13.55
N ASN A 166 -4.42 -26.47 14.18
CA ASN A 166 -4.25 -26.22 15.62
C ASN A 166 -3.79 -24.78 15.94
N TRP A 167 -3.79 -23.89 14.96
CA TRP A 167 -3.39 -22.50 15.18
C TRP A 167 -4.49 -21.77 15.94
N THR A 168 -4.16 -21.31 17.15
CA THR A 168 -5.04 -20.58 18.04
C THR A 168 -4.58 -19.14 18.18
N GLY A 169 -5.48 -18.23 18.49
CA GLY A 169 -5.13 -16.83 18.67
C GLY A 169 -6.30 -16.01 19.21
N THR A 170 -6.02 -14.79 19.58
CA THR A 170 -7.02 -13.87 20.14
C THR A 170 -7.99 -13.44 19.05
N LYS A 171 -9.29 -13.48 19.33
CA LYS A 171 -10.29 -12.87 18.45
C LYS A 171 -10.24 -11.35 18.65
N LEU A 172 -9.70 -10.63 17.66
CA LEU A 172 -9.62 -9.17 17.72
C LEU A 172 -10.82 -8.55 17.02
N SER A 173 -11.45 -7.59 17.68
CA SER A 173 -12.37 -6.66 17.03
C SER A 173 -11.53 -5.62 16.28
N LEU A 174 -11.82 -5.43 14.99
CA LEU A 174 -11.18 -4.35 14.23
C LEU A 174 -11.63 -3.00 14.80
N PRO A 175 -10.70 -2.09 15.07
CA PRO A 175 -11.09 -0.75 15.50
C PRO A 175 -11.86 -0.04 14.38
N THR A 176 -12.84 0.74 14.77
CA THR A 176 -13.48 1.67 13.85
C THR A 176 -12.52 2.81 13.55
N ILE A 177 -12.26 3.08 12.28
CA ILE A 177 -11.54 4.27 11.85
C ILE A 177 -12.60 5.30 11.49
N PRO A 178 -12.73 6.39 12.27
CA PRO A 178 -13.72 7.42 11.98
C PRO A 178 -13.34 8.19 10.71
N ASP A 179 -14.33 8.61 9.96
CA ASP A 179 -14.15 9.51 8.83
C ASP A 179 -13.62 10.87 9.29
N VAL A 180 -12.79 11.46 8.47
CA VAL A 180 -12.22 12.79 8.67
C VAL A 180 -12.94 13.77 7.73
N ASN A 181 -13.26 14.95 8.21
CA ASN A 181 -13.88 15.98 7.39
C ASN A 181 -12.82 16.67 6.51
N ASN A 182 -13.16 16.86 5.24
CA ASN A 182 -12.39 17.75 4.38
C ASN A 182 -12.44 19.18 4.92
N PRO A 183 -11.42 20.02 4.65
CA PRO A 183 -11.45 21.45 4.98
C PRO A 183 -12.70 22.14 4.41
N ALA A 184 -13.31 23.04 5.19
CA ALA A 184 -14.51 23.78 4.77
C ALA A 184 -14.25 24.74 3.58
N LYS A 185 -12.99 25.10 3.36
CA LYS A 185 -12.52 25.96 2.25
C LYS A 185 -11.25 25.34 1.67
N SER A 186 -10.97 25.65 0.41
CA SER A 186 -9.69 25.28 -0.20
C SER A 186 -8.53 25.88 0.57
N GLU A 187 -7.51 25.09 0.83
CA GLU A 187 -6.29 25.46 1.52
C GLU A 187 -5.10 25.26 0.61
N ILE A 188 -4.10 26.12 0.74
CA ILE A 188 -2.79 25.96 0.12
C ILE A 188 -1.78 25.78 1.23
N ASN A 189 -1.18 24.60 1.28
CA ASN A 189 -0.13 24.27 2.24
C ASN A 189 1.21 24.26 1.50
N PHE A 190 2.10 25.16 1.85
CA PHE A 190 3.41 25.29 1.23
C PHE A 190 4.50 24.80 2.18
N VAL A 191 5.38 23.95 1.67
CA VAL A 191 6.56 23.47 2.39
C VAL A 191 7.79 23.83 1.57
N ASP A 192 8.66 24.68 2.15
CA ASP A 192 9.92 25.05 1.53
C ASP A 192 10.96 23.94 1.69
N VAL A 193 11.53 23.49 0.57
CA VAL A 193 12.64 22.53 0.50
C VAL A 193 13.75 23.16 -0.35
N PRO A 194 14.65 23.94 0.24
CA PRO A 194 15.62 24.76 -0.50
C PRO A 194 16.52 24.01 -1.48
N THR A 195 16.73 22.71 -1.26
CA THR A 195 17.57 21.85 -2.09
C THR A 195 16.78 21.12 -3.20
N ALA A 196 15.47 21.32 -3.27
CA ALA A 196 14.64 20.64 -4.27
C ALA A 196 14.88 21.23 -5.66
N VAL A 197 15.06 20.33 -6.65
CA VAL A 197 15.21 20.69 -8.07
C VAL A 197 13.84 20.92 -8.71
N GLN A 198 12.80 20.29 -8.20
CA GLN A 198 11.42 20.35 -8.68
C GLN A 198 10.48 20.66 -7.52
N ALA A 199 9.35 21.32 -7.84
CA ALA A 199 8.25 21.46 -6.92
C ALA A 199 7.31 20.25 -7.03
N GLU A 200 7.00 19.62 -5.92
CA GLU A 200 6.02 18.53 -5.81
C GLU A 200 4.64 19.11 -5.51
N ILE A 201 3.69 18.86 -6.38
CA ILE A 201 2.32 19.35 -6.27
C ILE A 201 1.39 18.18 -5.98
N ASN A 202 0.51 18.35 -5.00
CA ASN A 202 -0.59 17.47 -4.69
C ASN A 202 -1.88 18.29 -4.56
N VAL A 203 -2.90 17.96 -5.34
CA VAL A 203 -4.22 18.57 -5.29
C VAL A 203 -5.23 17.45 -5.01
N GLY A 204 -5.87 17.49 -3.86
CA GLY A 204 -6.73 16.37 -3.49
C GLY A 204 -7.68 16.67 -2.34
N ASN A 205 -8.51 15.69 -2.06
CA ASN A 205 -9.43 15.66 -0.94
C ASN A 205 -9.82 14.22 -0.59
N LEU A 206 -10.36 14.02 0.61
CA LEU A 206 -10.87 12.73 1.02
C LEU A 206 -12.21 12.43 0.36
N VAL A 207 -12.39 11.18 -0.04
CA VAL A 207 -13.60 10.67 -0.69
C VAL A 207 -14.01 9.33 -0.08
N ASN A 208 -15.31 9.06 -0.08
CA ASN A 208 -15.87 7.75 0.23
C ASN A 208 -16.19 7.05 -1.08
N ASN A 209 -15.35 6.07 -1.45
CA ASN A 209 -15.51 5.28 -2.66
C ASN A 209 -15.43 3.77 -2.35
N PRO A 210 -16.43 3.21 -1.66
CA PRO A 210 -16.43 1.78 -1.35
C PRO A 210 -16.65 0.95 -2.63
N MET A 211 -15.97 -0.19 -2.73
CA MET A 211 -16.01 -1.06 -3.92
C MET A 211 -17.42 -1.58 -4.27
N ASN A 212 -18.31 -1.67 -3.29
CA ASN A 212 -19.72 -2.05 -3.49
C ASN A 212 -20.65 -0.85 -3.73
N GLY A 213 -20.10 0.37 -3.84
CA GLY A 213 -20.85 1.60 -4.11
C GLY A 213 -21.28 1.70 -5.58
N LYS A 214 -22.43 2.29 -5.84
CA LYS A 214 -22.94 2.54 -7.20
C LYS A 214 -22.01 3.44 -8.02
N GLU A 215 -21.30 4.34 -7.35
CA GLU A 215 -20.38 5.31 -7.97
C GLU A 215 -18.98 4.74 -8.21
N TYR A 216 -18.70 3.52 -7.75
CA TYR A 216 -17.35 2.95 -7.83
C TYR A 216 -16.79 2.92 -9.26
N PHE A 217 -17.51 2.28 -10.20
CA PHE A 217 -17.06 2.20 -11.59
C PHE A 217 -17.11 3.56 -12.32
N PRO A 218 -18.16 4.39 -12.19
CA PRO A 218 -18.13 5.75 -12.71
C PRO A 218 -16.92 6.56 -12.26
N LEU A 219 -16.58 6.53 -10.98
CA LEU A 219 -15.42 7.24 -10.43
C LEU A 219 -14.09 6.68 -10.94
N LEU A 220 -13.95 5.36 -11.06
CA LEU A 220 -12.76 4.75 -11.67
C LEU A 220 -12.54 5.21 -13.11
N LEU A 221 -13.60 5.22 -13.94
CA LEU A 221 -13.52 5.68 -15.32
C LEU A 221 -13.24 7.19 -15.39
N ALA A 222 -13.87 7.98 -14.53
CA ALA A 222 -13.60 9.41 -14.44
C ALA A 222 -12.14 9.69 -14.07
N ASN A 223 -11.61 8.99 -13.07
CA ASN A 223 -10.19 9.12 -12.71
C ASN A 223 -9.26 8.66 -13.84
N TYR A 224 -9.61 7.60 -14.57
CA TYR A 224 -8.84 7.15 -15.71
C TYR A 224 -8.74 8.23 -16.80
N ILE A 225 -9.85 8.91 -17.11
CA ILE A 225 -9.92 10.01 -18.10
C ILE A 225 -9.12 11.23 -17.57
N LEU A 226 -9.22 11.54 -16.29
CA LEU A 226 -8.53 12.70 -15.72
C LEU A 226 -7.01 12.52 -15.69
N GLY A 227 -6.52 11.41 -15.13
CA GLY A 227 -5.08 11.25 -14.89
C GLY A 227 -4.62 9.81 -14.73
N GLY A 228 -5.41 8.82 -15.18
CA GLY A 228 -5.09 7.39 -15.03
C GLY A 228 -4.14 6.82 -16.09
N SER A 229 -3.73 7.61 -17.08
CA SER A 229 -2.87 7.14 -18.17
C SER A 229 -2.05 8.28 -18.79
N ALA A 230 -1.10 7.93 -19.66
CA ALA A 230 -0.33 8.91 -20.43
C ALA A 230 -1.16 9.64 -21.52
N ASN A 231 -2.37 9.20 -21.80
CA ASN A 231 -3.30 9.87 -22.70
C ASN A 231 -4.40 10.64 -21.96
N ALA A 232 -4.33 10.68 -20.65
CA ALA A 232 -5.31 11.35 -19.80
C ALA A 232 -5.12 12.87 -19.81
N LYS A 233 -6.18 13.61 -19.44
CA LYS A 233 -6.22 15.08 -19.49
C LYS A 233 -5.05 15.75 -18.79
N LEU A 234 -4.70 15.32 -17.58
CA LEU A 234 -3.59 15.90 -16.82
C LEU A 234 -2.26 15.73 -17.53
N PHE A 235 -1.98 14.51 -18.04
CA PHE A 235 -0.73 14.25 -18.75
C PHE A 235 -0.65 15.06 -20.07
N MET A 236 -1.70 15.02 -20.87
CA MET A 236 -1.75 15.75 -22.15
C MET A 236 -1.67 17.26 -21.95
N ASN A 237 -2.24 17.79 -20.87
CA ASN A 237 -2.19 19.21 -20.58
C ASN A 237 -0.81 19.63 -20.04
N LEU A 238 -0.37 19.04 -18.93
CA LEU A 238 0.83 19.53 -18.22
C LEU A 238 2.14 19.13 -18.92
N ARG A 239 2.19 17.92 -19.52
CA ARG A 239 3.38 17.46 -20.22
C ARG A 239 3.38 17.88 -21.69
N GLU A 240 2.41 17.40 -22.45
CA GLU A 240 2.46 17.53 -23.92
C GLU A 240 2.23 18.98 -24.38
N LYS A 241 1.23 19.66 -23.80
CA LYS A 241 0.88 21.02 -24.19
C LYS A 241 1.80 22.07 -23.56
N HIS A 242 2.11 21.94 -22.27
CA HIS A 242 2.81 22.99 -21.53
C HIS A 242 4.28 22.65 -21.19
N GLY A 243 4.69 21.41 -21.21
CA GLY A 243 6.06 21.01 -20.89
C GLY A 243 6.50 21.34 -19.45
N PHE A 244 5.57 21.39 -18.51
CA PHE A 244 5.84 21.74 -17.12
C PHE A 244 6.46 20.58 -16.34
N THR A 245 6.20 19.34 -16.76
CA THR A 245 6.54 18.10 -16.06
C THR A 245 6.84 16.97 -17.03
N TYR A 246 7.45 15.91 -16.54
CA TYR A 246 7.54 14.63 -17.26
C TYR A 246 6.25 13.80 -17.17
N GLY A 247 5.34 14.13 -16.26
CA GLY A 247 4.03 13.49 -16.16
C GLY A 247 3.20 14.09 -15.03
N SER A 248 1.88 14.10 -15.24
CA SER A 248 0.89 14.46 -14.23
C SER A 248 -0.22 13.42 -14.25
N TYR A 249 -0.54 12.90 -13.08
CA TYR A 249 -1.46 11.79 -12.92
C TYR A 249 -2.44 12.05 -11.79
N SER A 250 -3.54 11.30 -11.80
CA SER A 250 -4.44 11.25 -10.65
C SER A 250 -4.66 9.83 -10.17
N SER A 251 -4.92 9.70 -8.88
CA SER A 251 -5.27 8.45 -8.24
C SER A 251 -6.55 8.62 -7.42
N LEU A 252 -7.36 7.59 -7.43
CA LEU A 252 -8.55 7.50 -6.60
C LEU A 252 -8.46 6.20 -5.81
N GLY A 253 -8.25 6.30 -4.52
CA GLY A 253 -8.30 5.14 -3.65
C GLY A 253 -9.69 4.53 -3.60
N SER A 254 -9.76 3.25 -3.34
CA SER A 254 -11.01 2.52 -3.11
C SER A 254 -10.82 1.55 -1.95
N GLY A 255 -11.84 1.37 -1.13
CA GLY A 255 -11.73 0.46 -0.01
C GLY A 255 -12.82 0.65 1.04
N ARG A 256 -12.60 -0.01 2.16
CA ARG A 256 -13.54 -0.02 3.29
C ARG A 256 -13.59 1.32 4.03
N PHE A 257 -12.50 2.07 4.01
CA PHE A 257 -12.36 3.35 4.71
C PHE A 257 -12.32 4.50 3.71
N GLN A 258 -12.35 5.70 4.23
CA GLN A 258 -12.16 6.92 3.46
C GLN A 258 -10.82 6.89 2.70
N ASN A 259 -10.83 7.32 1.46
CA ASN A 259 -9.67 7.30 0.58
C ASN A 259 -9.32 8.71 0.13
N LEU A 260 -8.07 8.90 -0.28
CA LEU A 260 -7.59 10.14 -0.86
C LEU A 260 -7.75 10.11 -2.38
N PHE A 261 -8.51 11.06 -2.93
CA PHE A 261 -8.34 11.47 -4.31
C PHE A 261 -7.13 12.41 -4.37
N ASN A 262 -6.18 12.16 -5.25
CA ASN A 262 -4.99 12.98 -5.42
C ASN A 262 -4.62 13.14 -6.89
N ALA A 263 -4.49 14.38 -7.36
CA ALA A 263 -3.87 14.72 -8.62
C ALA A 263 -2.50 15.34 -8.34
N SER A 264 -1.45 14.85 -9.00
CA SER A 264 -0.07 15.20 -8.66
C SER A 264 0.82 15.42 -9.88
N ALA A 265 1.85 16.22 -9.70
CA ALA A 265 2.92 16.42 -10.65
C ALA A 265 4.20 16.90 -9.96
N ALA A 266 5.36 16.42 -10.42
CA ALA A 266 6.65 17.01 -10.14
C ALA A 266 6.98 17.98 -11.28
N VAL A 267 7.09 19.26 -10.99
CA VAL A 267 7.20 20.32 -12.00
C VAL A 267 8.44 21.18 -11.79
N ARG A 268 8.85 21.89 -12.82
CA ARG A 268 9.87 22.95 -12.65
C ARG A 268 9.36 23.99 -11.65
N THR A 269 10.22 24.42 -10.75
CA THR A 269 9.86 25.34 -9.65
C THR A 269 9.25 26.64 -10.18
N ASP A 270 9.76 27.19 -11.32
CA ASP A 270 9.25 28.40 -11.97
C ASP A 270 7.87 28.23 -12.63
N LYS A 271 7.29 27.02 -12.63
CA LYS A 271 5.99 26.69 -13.20
C LYS A 271 4.99 26.13 -12.20
N ALA A 272 5.33 26.15 -10.91
CA ALA A 272 4.51 25.55 -9.88
C ALA A 272 3.10 26.15 -9.80
N ASP A 273 2.98 27.48 -9.85
CA ASP A 273 1.71 28.23 -9.84
C ASP A 273 0.84 27.89 -11.06
N SER A 274 1.44 27.93 -12.24
CA SER A 274 0.78 27.61 -13.50
C SER A 274 0.31 26.15 -13.53
N ALA A 275 1.12 25.23 -13.03
CA ALA A 275 0.78 23.81 -12.98
C ALA A 275 -0.38 23.53 -12.00
N VAL A 276 -0.41 24.19 -10.83
CA VAL A 276 -1.56 24.12 -9.91
C VAL A 276 -2.83 24.62 -10.61
N ALA A 277 -2.77 25.75 -11.30
CA ALA A 277 -3.92 26.30 -12.02
C ALA A 277 -4.43 25.33 -13.11
N GLU A 278 -3.51 24.68 -13.85
CA GLU A 278 -3.88 23.71 -14.89
C GLU A 278 -4.49 22.43 -14.27
N ILE A 279 -3.92 21.88 -13.20
CA ILE A 279 -4.48 20.71 -12.49
C ILE A 279 -5.91 21.02 -12.02
N VAL A 280 -6.10 22.16 -11.36
CA VAL A 280 -7.42 22.58 -10.88
C VAL A 280 -8.39 22.77 -12.05
N ARG A 281 -7.93 23.35 -13.17
CA ARG A 281 -8.75 23.54 -14.37
C ARG A 281 -9.24 22.21 -14.94
N GLU A 282 -8.38 21.19 -15.03
CA GLU A 282 -8.79 19.87 -15.51
C GLU A 282 -9.79 19.18 -14.57
N ILE A 283 -9.60 19.30 -13.26
CA ILE A 283 -10.56 18.81 -12.26
C ILE A 283 -11.91 19.51 -12.43
N LEU A 284 -11.94 20.82 -12.60
CA LEU A 284 -13.16 21.59 -12.83
C LEU A 284 -13.84 21.21 -14.17
N ASN A 285 -13.06 21.02 -15.22
CA ASN A 285 -13.57 20.54 -16.51
C ASN A 285 -14.25 19.18 -16.38
N MET A 286 -13.69 18.26 -15.61
CA MET A 286 -14.31 16.96 -15.32
C MET A 286 -15.61 17.12 -14.53
N ARG A 287 -15.62 17.95 -13.49
CA ARG A 287 -16.81 18.27 -12.69
C ARG A 287 -17.94 18.85 -13.56
N ASP A 288 -17.60 19.74 -14.48
CA ASP A 288 -18.55 20.43 -15.36
C ASP A 288 -19.00 19.56 -16.56
N GLY A 289 -18.65 18.27 -16.55
CA GLY A 289 -19.09 17.31 -17.56
C GLY A 289 -18.39 17.43 -18.92
N LYS A 290 -17.23 18.10 -18.99
CA LYS A 290 -16.46 18.23 -20.23
C LYS A 290 -15.70 16.95 -20.57
N ILE A 291 -16.46 15.87 -20.80
CA ILE A 291 -16.00 14.55 -21.21
C ILE A 291 -16.66 14.21 -22.55
N THR A 292 -15.86 13.77 -23.51
CA THR A 292 -16.39 13.33 -24.81
C THR A 292 -16.85 11.87 -24.76
N ALA A 293 -17.71 11.50 -25.69
CA ALA A 293 -18.13 10.10 -25.84
C ALA A 293 -16.96 9.19 -26.22
N GLU A 294 -15.98 9.71 -26.96
CA GLU A 294 -14.75 9.00 -27.33
C GLU A 294 -13.85 8.74 -26.13
N GLU A 295 -13.62 9.74 -25.25
CA GLU A 295 -12.86 9.56 -24.01
C GLU A 295 -13.49 8.49 -23.11
N LEU A 296 -14.81 8.51 -22.97
CA LEU A 296 -15.52 7.51 -22.19
C LEU A 296 -15.42 6.11 -22.81
N SER A 297 -15.56 6.00 -24.13
CA SER A 297 -15.43 4.74 -24.86
C SER A 297 -14.03 4.16 -24.71
N THR A 298 -13.00 4.99 -24.87
CA THR A 298 -11.60 4.61 -24.70
C THR A 298 -11.31 4.14 -23.28
N ALA A 299 -11.79 4.86 -22.28
CA ALA A 299 -11.62 4.47 -20.87
C ALA A 299 -12.27 3.12 -20.57
N LYS A 300 -13.49 2.88 -21.06
CA LYS A 300 -14.18 1.57 -20.92
C LYS A 300 -13.40 0.44 -21.61
N ALA A 301 -12.92 0.67 -22.84
CA ALA A 301 -12.14 -0.32 -23.58
C ALA A 301 -10.82 -0.65 -22.86
N ALA A 302 -10.10 0.34 -22.38
CA ALA A 302 -8.86 0.17 -21.63
C ALA A 302 -9.09 -0.58 -20.32
N TYR A 303 -10.15 -0.25 -19.57
CA TYR A 303 -10.50 -0.95 -18.33
C TYR A 303 -10.84 -2.42 -18.60
N ASN A 304 -11.67 -2.71 -19.58
CA ASN A 304 -12.04 -4.07 -19.96
C ASN A 304 -10.83 -4.87 -20.43
N GLY A 305 -9.94 -4.27 -21.25
CA GLY A 305 -8.71 -4.91 -21.71
C GLY A 305 -7.77 -5.23 -20.55
N SER A 306 -7.54 -4.27 -19.65
CA SER A 306 -6.72 -4.49 -18.45
C SER A 306 -7.32 -5.54 -17.50
N PHE A 307 -8.65 -5.59 -17.39
CA PHE A 307 -9.33 -6.61 -16.62
C PHE A 307 -9.13 -8.00 -17.24
N ALA A 308 -9.37 -8.15 -18.54
CA ALA A 308 -9.21 -9.42 -19.26
C ALA A 308 -7.77 -9.96 -19.16
N LEU A 309 -6.76 -9.10 -19.46
CA LEU A 309 -5.35 -9.47 -19.29
C LEU A 309 -5.01 -9.83 -17.83
N GLY A 310 -5.59 -9.11 -16.89
CA GLY A 310 -5.36 -9.40 -15.47
C GLY A 310 -5.96 -10.74 -15.01
N MET A 311 -6.98 -11.25 -15.67
CA MET A 311 -7.58 -12.56 -15.36
C MET A 311 -6.74 -13.74 -15.85
N GLU A 312 -5.70 -13.51 -16.66
CA GLU A 312 -4.70 -14.52 -17.01
C GLU A 312 -3.83 -14.91 -15.80
N ASP A 313 -3.72 -14.02 -14.78
CA ASP A 313 -3.08 -14.34 -13.50
C ASP A 313 -4.07 -15.06 -12.56
N PRO A 314 -3.89 -16.36 -12.27
CA PRO A 314 -4.76 -17.10 -11.37
C PRO A 314 -4.82 -16.51 -9.96
N ALA A 315 -3.73 -15.87 -9.48
CA ALA A 315 -3.69 -15.23 -8.18
C ALA A 315 -4.62 -13.98 -8.12
N ARG A 316 -4.81 -13.32 -9.24
CA ARG A 316 -5.77 -12.20 -9.34
C ARG A 316 -7.21 -12.69 -9.28
N SER A 317 -7.52 -13.80 -9.96
CA SER A 317 -8.83 -14.46 -9.89
C SER A 317 -9.16 -14.87 -8.45
N ALA A 318 -8.20 -15.48 -7.74
CA ALA A 318 -8.38 -15.86 -6.36
C ALA A 318 -8.59 -14.66 -5.41
N ARG A 319 -7.91 -13.54 -5.64
CA ARG A 319 -8.16 -12.30 -4.89
C ARG A 319 -9.57 -11.75 -5.09
N TYR A 320 -10.11 -11.82 -6.30
CA TYR A 320 -11.50 -11.45 -6.55
C TYR A 320 -12.49 -12.35 -5.81
N ALA A 321 -12.21 -13.64 -5.70
CA ALA A 321 -13.07 -14.60 -5.00
C ALA A 321 -13.02 -14.45 -3.47
N SER A 322 -11.93 -13.89 -2.91
CA SER A 322 -11.74 -13.70 -1.45
C SER A 322 -12.20 -12.34 -0.92
N ASN A 323 -12.49 -11.39 -1.79
CA ASN A 323 -13.01 -10.05 -1.45
C ASN A 323 -14.53 -9.99 -1.54
#